data_b0ee2b572bfa72fb1a2ce5d8e85f6685
#
_entry.id   b0ee2b572bfa72fb1a2ce5d8e85f6685
#
_cell.length_a   1.000
_cell.length_b   1.000
_cell.length_c   1.000
_cell.angle_alpha   90.00
_cell.angle_beta   90.00
_cell.angle_gamma   90.00
#
_symmetry.space_group_name_H-M   'P 1'
#
loop_
_entity.id
_entity.type
_entity.pdbx_description
1 polymer ?
#
loop_
_entity_poly.entity_id
_entity_poly.type
_entity_poly.pdbx_seq_one_letter_code
_entity_poly.pdbx_strand_id
1 'polypeptide(L)'
;AMASVAAFSERAISGEFGEAMQGKFLANQNYGIVPIISALAWGLGYFGMPHILIRFMGIRSNKEVALSRRIATVWVVIAFIGTLIVGSLGTVYLPEILSPSAAETVFSATIQKMFPAFIGGIFLCAILAAAMSTADSQLLVASSAFSQDIFKGLIKKDATTKEVLSISRIAVFIIAAVAFVLSLDENSSIFGLVSYAWAGFGATFGPLVLLALFWKGATAKGAIAGLIGGGVTVVAWHNIPATVAPIFGVYEILPAFIVCLVLAVVVSLLDKNKDPEMIAEFEAFKKMED
;
A
#
# COMPACT_ATOMS: atom_id res chain seq x y z
N ALA A 1 -9.69 -29.09 18.14
CA ALA A 1 -8.92 -28.89 16.88
C ALA A 1 -9.12 -30.07 15.90
N MET A 2 -8.92 -31.34 16.32
CA MET A 2 -9.13 -32.49 15.40
C MET A 2 -10.60 -32.64 14.98
N ALA A 3 -11.55 -32.43 15.87
CA ALA A 3 -12.99 -32.45 15.55
C ALA A 3 -13.37 -31.31 14.56
N SER A 4 -12.77 -30.16 14.66
CA SER A 4 -13.01 -29.05 13.72
C SER A 4 -12.38 -29.27 12.34
N VAL A 5 -11.23 -29.94 12.27
CA VAL A 5 -10.61 -30.33 10.98
C VAL A 5 -11.42 -31.45 10.31
N ALA A 6 -11.93 -32.41 11.10
CA ALA A 6 -12.81 -33.46 10.58
C ALA A 6 -14.14 -32.90 10.05
N ALA A 7 -14.78 -32.00 10.80
CA ALA A 7 -16.00 -31.32 10.36
C ALA A 7 -15.74 -30.44 9.11
N PHE A 8 -14.56 -29.84 8.98
CA PHE A 8 -14.16 -29.13 7.76
C PHE A 8 -14.01 -30.06 6.57
N SER A 9 -13.33 -31.21 6.77
CA SER A 9 -13.15 -32.18 5.68
C SER A 9 -14.48 -32.79 5.23
N GLU A 10 -15.41 -33.10 6.15
CA GLU A 10 -16.75 -33.58 5.81
C GLU A 10 -17.55 -32.54 5.02
N ARG A 11 -17.54 -31.27 5.40
CA ARG A 11 -18.24 -30.22 4.65
C ARG A 11 -17.60 -29.91 3.30
N ALA A 12 -16.28 -30.01 3.20
CA ALA A 12 -15.58 -29.88 1.93
C ALA A 12 -15.91 -31.05 0.96
N ILE A 13 -16.06 -32.28 1.48
CA ILE A 13 -16.38 -33.47 0.72
C ILE A 13 -17.87 -33.51 0.35
N SER A 14 -18.76 -33.02 1.22
CA SER A 14 -20.21 -33.00 0.97
C SER A 14 -20.66 -32.01 -0.09
N GLY A 15 -19.77 -31.16 -0.58
CA GLY A 15 -20.09 -30.07 -1.51
C GLY A 15 -20.73 -28.83 -0.87
N GLU A 16 -21.07 -28.89 0.43
CA GLU A 16 -21.68 -27.80 1.18
C GLU A 16 -20.80 -26.53 1.17
N PHE A 17 -19.49 -26.72 1.08
CA PHE A 17 -18.51 -25.64 0.92
C PHE A 17 -18.62 -24.97 -0.45
N GLY A 18 -18.84 -25.74 -1.52
CA GLY A 18 -19.05 -25.23 -2.87
C GLY A 18 -20.35 -24.44 -2.99
N GLU A 19 -21.44 -24.94 -2.38
CA GLU A 19 -22.74 -24.25 -2.37
C GLU A 19 -22.70 -22.97 -1.54
N ALA A 20 -22.06 -22.97 -0.36
CA ALA A 20 -21.87 -21.79 0.45
C ALA A 20 -20.98 -20.74 -0.23
N MET A 21 -19.93 -21.17 -0.94
CA MET A 21 -19.12 -20.29 -1.79
C MET A 21 -19.88 -19.75 -2.99
N GLN A 22 -20.62 -20.60 -3.71
CA GLN A 22 -21.43 -20.14 -4.85
C GLN A 22 -22.53 -19.18 -4.42
N GLY A 23 -23.24 -19.47 -3.33
CA GLY A 23 -24.31 -18.61 -2.85
C GLY A 23 -23.86 -17.25 -2.30
N LYS A 24 -22.70 -17.18 -1.66
CA LYS A 24 -22.22 -15.96 -0.99
C LYS A 24 -21.14 -15.23 -1.79
N PHE A 25 -20.32 -15.89 -2.57
CA PHE A 25 -19.17 -15.30 -3.28
C PHE A 25 -19.45 -15.00 -4.75
N LEU A 26 -20.20 -15.83 -5.45
CA LEU A 26 -20.35 -15.73 -6.91
C LEU A 26 -21.76 -15.29 -7.34
N ALA A 27 -22.78 -15.54 -6.54
CA ALA A 27 -24.17 -15.44 -7.00
C ALA A 27 -24.78 -14.03 -6.99
N ASN A 28 -24.19 -13.05 -6.30
CA ASN A 28 -24.89 -11.76 -6.13
C ASN A 28 -24.01 -10.49 -6.27
N GLN A 29 -22.82 -10.61 -6.82
CA GLN A 29 -22.04 -9.42 -7.11
C GLN A 29 -21.93 -9.27 -8.63
N ASN A 30 -22.81 -8.43 -9.18
CA ASN A 30 -22.52 -7.77 -10.46
C ASN A 30 -21.27 -6.93 -10.24
N TYR A 31 -20.10 -7.55 -10.42
CA TYR A 31 -18.84 -6.84 -10.48
C TYR A 31 -18.90 -5.96 -11.73
N GLY A 32 -19.40 -4.74 -11.57
CA GLY A 32 -19.32 -3.74 -12.62
C GLY A 32 -17.84 -3.46 -12.97
N ILE A 33 -17.62 -2.87 -14.11
CA ILE A 33 -16.27 -2.54 -14.59
C ILE A 33 -15.51 -1.62 -13.62
N VAL A 34 -16.20 -0.76 -12.89
CA VAL A 34 -15.62 0.21 -11.94
C VAL A 34 -14.89 -0.48 -10.78
N PRO A 35 -15.47 -1.44 -10.03
CA PRO A 35 -14.74 -2.19 -9.02
C PRO A 35 -13.54 -2.97 -9.57
N ILE A 36 -13.64 -3.54 -10.77
CA ILE A 36 -12.52 -4.27 -11.38
C ILE A 36 -11.35 -3.33 -11.68
N ILE A 37 -11.62 -2.18 -12.32
CA ILE A 37 -10.60 -1.17 -12.62
C ILE A 37 -10.00 -0.64 -11.33
N SER A 38 -10.80 -0.37 -10.31
CA SER A 38 -10.34 0.11 -9.01
C SER A 38 -9.42 -0.90 -8.32
N ALA A 39 -9.77 -2.20 -8.35
CA ALA A 39 -8.93 -3.25 -7.79
C ALA A 39 -7.60 -3.39 -8.54
N LEU A 40 -7.60 -3.33 -9.87
CA LEU A 40 -6.38 -3.37 -10.68
C LEU A 40 -5.51 -2.12 -10.47
N ALA A 41 -6.11 -0.96 -10.25
CA ALA A 41 -5.41 0.30 -10.01
C ALA A 41 -4.60 0.29 -8.71
N TRP A 42 -4.92 -0.59 -7.75
CA TRP A 42 -4.14 -0.77 -6.53
C TRP A 42 -2.65 -1.04 -6.82
N GLY A 43 -2.37 -1.77 -7.89
CA GLY A 43 -1.00 -2.06 -8.32
C GLY A 43 -0.15 -0.84 -8.63
N LEU A 44 -0.76 0.28 -9.03
CA LEU A 44 -0.06 1.53 -9.31
C LEU A 44 0.62 2.13 -8.07
N GLY A 45 0.07 1.85 -6.89
CA GLY A 45 0.60 2.35 -5.62
C GLY A 45 2.01 1.86 -5.30
N TYR A 46 2.36 0.66 -5.73
CA TYR A 46 3.69 0.07 -5.43
C TYR A 46 4.85 0.89 -5.99
N PHE A 47 4.64 1.64 -7.06
CA PHE A 47 5.68 2.49 -7.65
C PHE A 47 6.00 3.75 -6.83
N GLY A 48 5.09 4.18 -5.95
CA GLY A 48 5.24 5.41 -5.19
C GLY A 48 5.42 5.25 -3.68
N MET A 49 5.39 4.03 -3.14
CA MET A 49 5.46 3.81 -1.69
C MET A 49 6.90 3.90 -1.17
N PRO A 50 7.23 4.88 -0.31
CA PRO A 50 8.61 5.14 0.12
C PRO A 50 9.26 3.93 0.80
N HIS A 51 8.54 3.25 1.69
CA HIS A 51 9.06 2.07 2.41
C HIS A 51 9.32 0.86 1.50
N ILE A 52 8.74 0.82 0.29
CA ILE A 52 9.03 -0.18 -0.72
C ILE A 52 10.26 0.23 -1.54
N LEU A 53 10.30 1.49 -1.98
CA LEU A 53 11.40 2.00 -2.80
C LEU A 53 12.75 1.91 -2.09
N ILE A 54 12.82 2.25 -0.80
CA ILE A 54 14.05 2.15 0.01
C ILE A 54 14.60 0.72 0.01
N ARG A 55 13.75 -0.31 -0.02
CA ARG A 55 14.21 -1.71 -0.04
C ARG A 55 14.93 -2.04 -1.34
N PHE A 56 14.48 -1.50 -2.47
CA PHE A 56 15.21 -1.65 -3.74
C PHE A 56 16.55 -0.92 -3.73
N MET A 57 16.61 0.26 -3.12
CA MET A 57 17.87 1.03 -2.99
C MET A 57 18.92 0.32 -2.13
N GLY A 58 18.50 -0.55 -1.21
CA GLY A 58 19.39 -1.34 -0.34
C GLY A 58 19.97 -2.61 -0.98
N ILE A 59 19.61 -2.96 -2.21
CA ILE A 59 20.07 -4.17 -2.89
C ILE A 59 21.47 -3.94 -3.48
N ARG A 60 22.37 -4.93 -3.33
CA ARG A 60 23.79 -4.80 -3.70
C ARG A 60 24.06 -4.83 -5.21
N SER A 61 23.23 -5.53 -5.97
CA SER A 61 23.46 -5.72 -7.41
C SER A 61 22.18 -5.97 -8.19
N ASN A 62 22.19 -5.68 -9.49
CA ASN A 62 21.05 -5.92 -10.39
C ASN A 62 20.65 -7.41 -10.44
N LYS A 63 21.59 -8.34 -10.27
CA LYS A 63 21.30 -9.78 -10.22
C LYS A 63 20.49 -10.15 -8.97
N GLU A 64 20.77 -9.52 -7.84
CA GLU A 64 20.01 -9.71 -6.60
C GLU A 64 18.60 -9.10 -6.68
N VAL A 65 18.39 -8.02 -7.45
CA VAL A 65 17.05 -7.47 -7.73
C VAL A 65 16.17 -8.52 -8.41
N ALA A 66 16.69 -9.21 -9.43
CA ALA A 66 15.93 -10.25 -10.14
C ALA A 66 15.58 -11.44 -9.22
N LEU A 67 16.51 -11.85 -8.35
CA LEU A 67 16.28 -12.91 -7.37
C LEU A 67 15.24 -12.47 -6.33
N SER A 68 15.39 -11.27 -5.77
CA SER A 68 14.44 -10.68 -4.81
C SER A 68 13.03 -10.62 -5.37
N ARG A 69 12.88 -10.17 -6.62
CA ARG A 69 11.58 -10.14 -7.31
C ARG A 69 10.94 -11.53 -7.40
N ARG A 70 11.70 -12.55 -7.79
CA ARG A 70 11.17 -13.93 -7.89
C ARG A 70 10.71 -14.45 -6.55
N ILE A 71 11.52 -14.28 -5.50
CA ILE A 71 11.18 -14.72 -4.14
C ILE A 71 9.93 -13.98 -3.66
N ALA A 72 9.89 -12.65 -3.81
CA ALA A 72 8.74 -11.84 -3.41
C ALA A 72 7.46 -12.22 -4.15
N THR A 73 7.54 -12.47 -5.46
CA THR A 73 6.38 -12.87 -6.27
C THR A 73 5.82 -14.21 -5.81
N VAL A 74 6.67 -15.22 -5.61
CA VAL A 74 6.22 -16.53 -5.11
C VAL A 74 5.60 -16.40 -3.73
N TRP A 75 6.24 -15.66 -2.82
CA TRP A 75 5.71 -15.41 -1.49
C TRP A 75 4.33 -14.73 -1.51
N VAL A 76 4.17 -13.68 -2.31
CA VAL A 76 2.91 -12.94 -2.45
C VAL A 76 1.79 -13.84 -2.98
N VAL A 77 2.07 -14.69 -3.99
CA VAL A 77 1.10 -15.65 -4.52
C VAL A 77 0.63 -16.62 -3.44
N ILE A 78 1.56 -17.19 -2.68
CA ILE A 78 1.24 -18.12 -1.56
C ILE A 78 0.41 -17.38 -0.50
N ALA A 79 0.81 -16.16 -0.12
CA ALA A 79 0.10 -15.37 0.87
C ALA A 79 -1.34 -15.02 0.42
N PHE A 80 -1.52 -14.61 -0.84
CA PHE A 80 -2.85 -14.32 -1.37
C PHE A 80 -3.76 -15.56 -1.43
N ILE A 81 -3.24 -16.70 -1.84
CA ILE A 81 -4.00 -17.95 -1.81
C ILE A 81 -4.44 -18.26 -0.37
N GLY A 82 -3.52 -18.17 0.59
CA GLY A 82 -3.84 -18.34 2.01
C GLY A 82 -4.91 -17.36 2.51
N THR A 83 -4.81 -16.10 2.16
CA THR A 83 -5.77 -15.06 2.53
C THR A 83 -7.16 -15.33 1.94
N LEU A 84 -7.24 -15.74 0.66
CA LEU A 84 -8.50 -16.10 0.01
C LEU A 84 -9.15 -17.31 0.69
N ILE A 85 -8.36 -18.34 1.03
CA ILE A 85 -8.86 -19.51 1.76
C ILE A 85 -9.43 -19.10 3.12
N VAL A 86 -8.69 -18.29 3.90
CA VAL A 86 -9.15 -17.84 5.21
C VAL A 86 -10.41 -16.98 5.12
N GLY A 87 -10.48 -16.05 4.16
CA GLY A 87 -11.68 -15.25 3.91
C GLY A 87 -12.89 -16.12 3.56
N SER A 88 -12.69 -17.12 2.68
CA SER A 88 -13.74 -18.08 2.30
C SER A 88 -14.19 -18.93 3.50
N LEU A 89 -13.25 -19.44 4.30
CA LEU A 89 -13.57 -20.19 5.52
C LEU A 89 -14.37 -19.33 6.52
N GLY A 90 -14.02 -18.05 6.66
CA GLY A 90 -14.73 -17.13 7.52
C GLY A 90 -16.22 -17.03 7.19
N THR A 91 -16.59 -17.05 5.91
CA THR A 91 -18.02 -17.01 5.50
C THR A 91 -18.80 -18.25 5.90
N VAL A 92 -18.14 -19.39 6.08
CA VAL A 92 -18.75 -20.67 6.48
C VAL A 92 -18.81 -20.80 7.99
N TYR A 93 -17.73 -20.42 8.69
CA TYR A 93 -17.61 -20.60 10.12
C TYR A 93 -18.22 -19.47 10.96
N LEU A 94 -18.38 -18.28 10.38
CA LEU A 94 -19.02 -17.13 11.01
C LEU A 94 -20.39 -16.92 10.36
N PRO A 95 -21.49 -17.44 10.96
CA PRO A 95 -22.81 -17.45 10.35
C PRO A 95 -23.44 -16.06 10.21
N GLU A 96 -22.99 -15.09 10.99
CA GLU A 96 -23.48 -13.74 10.95
C GLU A 96 -22.81 -12.94 9.83
N ILE A 97 -23.60 -12.15 9.10
CA ILE A 97 -23.06 -11.19 8.13
C ILE A 97 -22.34 -10.10 8.93
N LEU A 98 -21.03 -10.09 8.82
CA LEU A 98 -20.21 -9.09 9.49
C LEU A 98 -20.39 -7.72 8.82
N SER A 99 -20.46 -6.67 9.63
CA SER A 99 -20.35 -5.29 9.12
C SER A 99 -18.99 -5.11 8.42
N PRO A 100 -18.83 -4.13 7.53
CA PRO A 100 -17.54 -3.90 6.86
C PRO A 100 -16.35 -3.78 7.81
N SER A 101 -16.50 -3.11 8.96
CA SER A 101 -15.48 -3.00 9.99
C SER A 101 -15.24 -4.32 10.72
N ALA A 102 -16.29 -5.09 11.03
CA ALA A 102 -16.16 -6.40 11.64
C ALA A 102 -15.59 -7.45 10.68
N ALA A 103 -15.75 -7.29 9.37
CA ALA A 103 -15.16 -8.18 8.38
C ALA A 103 -13.62 -8.18 8.42
N GLU A 104 -12.99 -7.08 8.85
CA GLU A 104 -11.55 -7.00 9.05
C GLU A 104 -11.05 -7.92 10.17
N THR A 105 -11.92 -8.35 11.08
CA THR A 105 -11.59 -9.27 12.18
C THR A 105 -11.79 -10.75 11.83
N VAL A 106 -12.20 -11.08 10.60
CA VAL A 106 -12.55 -12.46 10.19
C VAL A 106 -11.44 -13.47 10.48
N PHE A 107 -10.19 -13.08 10.27
CA PHE A 107 -9.04 -13.96 10.52
C PHE A 107 -8.90 -14.28 12.01
N SER A 108 -8.93 -13.28 12.89
CA SER A 108 -8.81 -13.48 14.34
C SER A 108 -10.01 -14.23 14.92
N ALA A 109 -11.21 -13.93 14.46
CA ALA A 109 -12.43 -14.64 14.87
C ALA A 109 -12.41 -16.11 14.45
N THR A 110 -11.98 -16.39 13.23
CA THR A 110 -11.84 -17.77 12.73
C THR A 110 -10.81 -18.56 13.52
N ILE A 111 -9.64 -17.95 13.83
CA ILE A 111 -8.61 -18.60 14.66
C ILE A 111 -9.15 -18.93 16.05
N GLN A 112 -9.80 -17.99 16.72
CA GLN A 112 -10.35 -18.21 18.06
C GLN A 112 -11.39 -19.32 18.10
N LYS A 113 -12.15 -19.51 17.01
CA LYS A 113 -13.17 -20.55 16.91
C LYS A 113 -12.61 -21.93 16.57
N MET A 114 -11.53 -21.98 15.77
CA MET A 114 -10.98 -23.24 15.23
C MET A 114 -9.88 -23.85 16.07
N PHE A 115 -9.11 -23.02 16.81
CA PHE A 115 -7.90 -23.48 17.48
C PHE A 115 -8.00 -23.39 19.01
N PRO A 116 -7.33 -24.29 19.75
CA PRO A 116 -7.16 -24.14 21.20
C PRO A 116 -6.44 -22.84 21.53
N ALA A 117 -6.70 -22.29 22.71
CA ALA A 117 -6.21 -20.97 23.13
C ALA A 117 -4.70 -20.75 22.92
N PHE A 118 -3.87 -21.77 23.20
CA PHE A 118 -2.42 -21.67 23.02
C PHE A 118 -2.01 -21.50 21.55
N ILE A 119 -2.55 -22.33 20.66
CA ILE A 119 -2.26 -22.25 19.21
C ILE A 119 -2.87 -20.99 18.64
N GLY A 120 -4.09 -20.64 19.01
CA GLY A 120 -4.74 -19.40 18.64
C GLY A 120 -3.91 -18.17 19.03
N GLY A 121 -3.35 -18.18 20.24
CA GLY A 121 -2.45 -17.14 20.72
C GLY A 121 -1.20 -16.96 19.83
N ILE A 122 -0.58 -18.05 19.37
CA ILE A 122 0.57 -18.00 18.44
C ILE A 122 0.18 -17.31 17.12
N PHE A 123 -0.98 -17.67 16.56
CA PHE A 123 -1.46 -17.04 15.32
C PHE A 123 -1.78 -15.54 15.50
N LEU A 124 -2.38 -15.18 16.65
CA LEU A 124 -2.63 -13.76 16.96
C LEU A 124 -1.32 -12.98 17.13
N CYS A 125 -0.29 -13.59 17.76
CA CYS A 125 1.05 -13.00 17.81
C CYS A 125 1.65 -12.80 16.42
N ALA A 126 1.40 -13.70 15.47
CA ALA A 126 1.86 -13.54 14.09
C ALA A 126 1.22 -12.32 13.40
N ILE A 127 -0.08 -12.05 13.65
CA ILE A 127 -0.74 -10.83 13.14
C ILE A 127 -0.06 -9.58 13.71
N LEU A 128 0.14 -9.55 15.03
CA LEU A 128 0.79 -8.43 15.69
C LEU A 128 2.21 -8.22 15.17
N ALA A 129 2.99 -9.29 15.00
CA ALA A 129 4.34 -9.21 14.46
C ALA A 129 4.37 -8.65 13.03
N ALA A 130 3.42 -9.05 12.17
CA ALA A 130 3.28 -8.53 10.82
C ALA A 130 2.93 -7.02 10.82
N ALA A 131 1.98 -6.60 11.66
CA ALA A 131 1.60 -5.21 11.81
C ALA A 131 2.77 -4.37 12.35
N MET A 132 3.47 -4.83 13.40
CA MET A 132 4.63 -4.15 13.98
C MET A 132 5.77 -3.99 12.98
N SER A 133 6.08 -5.01 12.19
CA SER A 133 7.12 -4.95 11.15
C SER A 133 6.85 -3.86 10.11
N THR A 134 5.59 -3.69 9.73
CA THR A 134 5.18 -2.65 8.77
C THR A 134 5.18 -1.27 9.42
N ALA A 135 4.64 -1.14 10.63
CA ALA A 135 4.61 0.11 11.38
C ALA A 135 6.03 0.64 11.64
N ASP A 136 6.95 -0.23 12.07
CA ASP A 136 8.35 0.12 12.30
C ASP A 136 9.01 0.70 11.05
N SER A 137 8.84 0.03 9.91
CA SER A 137 9.38 0.50 8.63
C SER A 137 8.81 1.86 8.20
N GLN A 138 7.52 2.09 8.39
CA GLN A 138 6.87 3.35 8.03
C GLN A 138 7.26 4.49 8.98
N LEU A 139 7.32 4.23 10.29
CA LEU A 139 7.77 5.19 11.30
C LEU A 139 9.22 5.61 11.07
N LEU A 140 10.09 4.64 10.73
CA LEU A 140 11.49 4.93 10.42
C LEU A 140 11.63 5.84 9.20
N VAL A 141 10.92 5.54 8.11
CA VAL A 141 10.93 6.37 6.89
C VAL A 141 10.41 7.78 7.17
N ALA A 142 9.25 7.89 7.81
CA ALA A 142 8.63 9.19 8.11
C ALA A 142 9.50 10.04 9.05
N SER A 143 10.05 9.44 10.10
CA SER A 143 10.92 10.15 11.04
C SER A 143 12.26 10.53 10.43
N SER A 144 12.80 9.71 9.53
CA SER A 144 14.02 10.01 8.79
C SER A 144 13.79 11.17 7.82
N ALA A 145 12.72 11.16 7.04
CA ALA A 145 12.37 12.27 6.16
C ALA A 145 12.20 13.58 6.96
N PHE A 146 11.51 13.55 8.09
CA PHE A 146 11.37 14.74 8.92
C PHE A 146 12.71 15.23 9.47
N SER A 147 13.54 14.35 10.01
CA SER A 147 14.79 14.73 10.69
C SER A 147 15.92 15.07 9.71
N GLN A 148 16.01 14.38 8.57
CA GLN A 148 17.07 14.63 7.59
C GLN A 148 16.66 15.72 6.59
N ASP A 149 15.47 15.59 5.97
CA ASP A 149 15.10 16.45 4.87
C ASP A 149 14.56 17.79 5.37
N ILE A 150 13.67 17.78 6.39
CA ILE A 150 13.10 19.02 6.91
C ILE A 150 14.02 19.65 7.94
N PHE A 151 14.36 18.96 9.03
CA PHE A 151 15.11 19.59 10.11
C PHE A 151 16.52 19.93 9.69
N LYS A 152 17.31 18.97 9.20
CA LYS A 152 18.70 19.21 8.79
C LYS A 152 18.79 19.92 7.44
N GLY A 153 17.92 19.58 6.48
CA GLY A 153 17.96 20.15 5.14
C GLY A 153 17.50 21.61 5.06
N LEU A 154 16.42 21.96 5.79
CA LEU A 154 15.78 23.27 5.70
C LEU A 154 15.96 24.14 6.94
N ILE A 155 15.87 23.57 8.16
CA ILE A 155 15.83 24.33 9.41
C ILE A 155 17.24 24.58 9.96
N LYS A 156 18.07 23.53 10.09
CA LYS A 156 19.39 23.59 10.69
C LYS A 156 20.41 22.77 9.90
N LYS A 157 21.01 23.39 8.88
CA LYS A 157 21.94 22.72 7.96
C LYS A 157 23.22 22.18 8.61
N ASP A 158 23.64 22.78 9.71
CA ASP A 158 24.81 22.42 10.52
C ASP A 158 24.46 21.48 11.70
N ALA A 159 23.26 20.87 11.69
CA ALA A 159 22.81 19.97 12.74
C ALA A 159 23.77 18.77 12.88
N THR A 160 24.17 18.51 14.11
CA THR A 160 24.99 17.36 14.45
C THR A 160 24.19 16.05 14.34
N THR A 161 24.89 14.93 14.18
CA THR A 161 24.26 13.60 14.15
C THR A 161 23.42 13.31 15.40
N LYS A 162 23.85 13.80 16.57
CA LYS A 162 23.10 13.65 17.82
C LYS A 162 21.79 14.42 17.81
N GLU A 163 21.79 15.64 17.29
CA GLU A 163 20.57 16.46 17.17
C GLU A 163 19.59 15.82 16.19
N VAL A 164 20.05 15.41 15.03
CA VAL A 164 19.21 14.72 14.02
C VAL A 164 18.59 13.45 14.61
N LEU A 165 19.38 12.64 15.33
CA LEU A 165 18.86 11.42 15.97
C LEU A 165 17.82 11.74 17.07
N SER A 166 18.04 12.81 17.85
CA SER A 166 17.07 13.23 18.86
C SER A 166 15.77 13.70 18.25
N ILE A 167 15.83 14.48 17.19
CA ILE A 167 14.65 14.93 16.43
C ILE A 167 13.91 13.75 15.79
N SER A 168 14.65 12.79 15.23
CA SER A 168 14.05 11.56 14.68
C SER A 168 13.27 10.79 15.74
N ARG A 169 13.81 10.62 16.94
CA ARG A 169 13.11 9.95 18.06
C ARG A 169 11.84 10.69 18.47
N ILE A 170 11.91 12.02 18.58
CA ILE A 170 10.74 12.86 18.89
C ILE A 170 9.68 12.72 17.78
N ALA A 171 10.08 12.74 16.53
CA ALA A 171 9.18 12.56 15.40
C ALA A 171 8.47 11.21 15.45
N VAL A 172 9.18 10.11 15.76
CA VAL A 172 8.56 8.78 15.96
C VAL A 172 7.45 8.85 17.02
N PHE A 173 7.73 9.46 18.18
CA PHE A 173 6.73 9.58 19.25
C PHE A 173 5.51 10.40 18.84
N ILE A 174 5.73 11.51 18.15
CA ILE A 174 4.62 12.38 17.69
C ILE A 174 3.78 11.63 16.67
N ILE A 175 4.41 11.01 15.67
CA ILE A 175 3.69 10.26 14.62
C ILE A 175 2.91 9.09 15.25
N ALA A 176 3.53 8.34 16.15
CA ALA A 176 2.87 7.24 16.86
C ALA A 176 1.69 7.72 17.71
N ALA A 177 1.83 8.86 18.41
CA ALA A 177 0.74 9.45 19.19
C ALA A 177 -0.43 9.88 18.30
N VAL A 178 -0.16 10.52 17.16
CA VAL A 178 -1.20 10.89 16.19
C VAL A 178 -1.89 9.65 15.62
N ALA A 179 -1.12 8.63 15.23
CA ALA A 179 -1.67 7.37 14.72
C ALA A 179 -2.55 6.68 15.77
N PHE A 180 -2.11 6.68 17.05
CA PHE A 180 -2.90 6.14 18.15
C PHE A 180 -4.23 6.89 18.32
N VAL A 181 -4.22 8.22 18.30
CA VAL A 181 -5.47 9.02 18.40
C VAL A 181 -6.40 8.72 17.24
N LEU A 182 -5.88 8.62 16.01
CA LEU A 182 -6.68 8.26 14.83
C LEU A 182 -7.27 6.85 14.92
N SER A 183 -6.58 5.93 15.58
CA SER A 183 -7.05 4.55 15.76
C SER A 183 -8.19 4.40 16.77
N LEU A 184 -8.52 5.44 17.54
CA LEU A 184 -9.63 5.43 18.49
C LEU A 184 -11.00 5.61 17.85
N ASP A 185 -11.06 5.97 16.57
CA ASP A 185 -12.32 6.04 15.84
C ASP A 185 -12.81 4.64 15.46
N GLU A 186 -13.82 4.16 16.17
CA GLU A 186 -14.41 2.84 15.96
C GLU A 186 -15.10 2.68 14.60
N ASN A 187 -15.43 3.78 13.92
CA ASN A 187 -16.05 3.76 12.61
C ASN A 187 -15.02 3.74 11.47
N SER A 188 -13.75 3.94 11.76
CA SER A 188 -12.70 3.91 10.75
C SER A 188 -12.39 2.47 10.33
N SER A 189 -12.36 2.22 9.03
CA SER A 189 -11.88 0.97 8.45
C SER A 189 -10.37 1.08 8.22
N ILE A 190 -9.62 0.07 8.64
CA ILE A 190 -8.17 -0.02 8.37
C ILE A 190 -7.93 -0.01 6.88
N PHE A 191 -8.73 -0.77 6.12
CA PHE A 191 -8.65 -0.79 4.66
C PHE A 191 -8.90 0.59 4.05
N GLY A 192 -9.89 1.35 4.56
CA GLY A 192 -10.18 2.70 4.10
C GLY A 192 -9.02 3.67 4.33
N LEU A 193 -8.44 3.67 5.53
CA LEU A 193 -7.27 4.50 5.85
C LEU A 193 -6.06 4.15 5.00
N VAL A 194 -5.77 2.85 4.88
CA VAL A 194 -4.64 2.36 4.08
C VAL A 194 -4.83 2.69 2.60
N SER A 195 -6.03 2.49 2.04
CA SER A 195 -6.29 2.78 0.63
C SER A 195 -6.13 4.26 0.31
N TYR A 196 -6.63 5.15 1.17
CA TYR A 196 -6.46 6.59 0.97
C TYR A 196 -4.99 7.02 1.01
N ALA A 197 -4.23 6.56 1.99
CA ALA A 197 -2.79 6.81 2.08
C ALA A 197 -2.03 6.21 0.89
N TRP A 198 -2.42 4.98 0.48
CA TRP A 198 -1.86 4.28 -0.67
C TRP A 198 -2.07 5.06 -1.97
N ALA A 199 -3.27 5.60 -2.17
CA ALA A 199 -3.56 6.49 -3.29
C ALA A 199 -2.72 7.77 -3.24
N GLY A 200 -2.64 8.39 -2.07
CA GLY A 200 -1.87 9.62 -1.86
C GLY A 200 -0.42 9.49 -2.28
N PHE A 201 0.30 8.50 -1.76
CA PHE A 201 1.70 8.26 -2.12
C PHE A 201 1.84 7.68 -3.52
N GLY A 202 1.06 6.66 -3.85
CA GLY A 202 1.15 5.95 -5.12
C GLY A 202 0.91 6.82 -6.34
N ALA A 203 -0.14 7.67 -6.28
CA ALA A 203 -0.48 8.53 -7.40
C ALA A 203 0.44 9.76 -7.54
N THR A 204 1.04 10.22 -6.44
CA THR A 204 1.92 11.40 -6.48
C THR A 204 3.36 11.05 -6.83
N PHE A 205 3.92 10.01 -6.21
CA PHE A 205 5.31 9.62 -6.42
C PHE A 205 5.50 8.57 -7.51
N GLY A 206 4.51 7.67 -7.70
CA GLY A 206 4.64 6.58 -8.68
C GLY A 206 4.96 7.03 -10.10
N PRO A 207 4.19 7.96 -10.71
CA PRO A 207 4.51 8.49 -12.03
C PRO A 207 5.88 9.14 -12.09
N LEU A 208 6.30 9.84 -11.04
CA LEU A 208 7.58 10.54 -11.00
C LEU A 208 8.76 9.57 -10.98
N VAL A 209 8.65 8.49 -10.20
CA VAL A 209 9.66 7.42 -10.18
C VAL A 209 9.75 6.74 -11.56
N LEU A 210 8.61 6.44 -12.19
CA LEU A 210 8.61 5.87 -13.52
C LEU A 210 9.23 6.81 -14.56
N LEU A 211 8.90 8.10 -14.52
CA LEU A 211 9.51 9.08 -15.42
C LEU A 211 11.02 9.23 -15.17
N ALA A 212 11.46 9.25 -13.92
CA ALA A 212 12.88 9.33 -13.59
C ALA A 212 13.68 8.13 -14.12
N LEU A 213 13.09 6.94 -14.10
CA LEU A 213 13.76 5.72 -14.56
C LEU A 213 13.70 5.52 -16.08
N PHE A 214 12.62 5.96 -16.74
CA PHE A 214 12.36 5.60 -18.13
C PHE A 214 12.37 6.78 -19.10
N TRP A 215 12.41 8.03 -18.63
CA TRP A 215 12.30 9.19 -19.49
C TRP A 215 13.28 10.32 -19.15
N LYS A 216 14.32 10.49 -19.96
CA LYS A 216 15.34 11.55 -19.78
C LYS A 216 14.82 12.99 -19.89
N GLY A 217 13.58 13.18 -20.33
CA GLY A 217 12.97 14.50 -20.48
C GLY A 217 12.33 15.05 -19.21
N ALA A 218 12.33 14.30 -18.11
CA ALA A 218 11.78 14.74 -16.83
C ALA A 218 12.54 15.96 -16.30
N THR A 219 11.82 16.91 -15.71
CA THR A 219 12.40 18.11 -15.08
C THR A 219 11.86 18.30 -13.66
N ALA A 220 12.61 19.01 -12.82
CA ALA A 220 12.18 19.32 -11.47
C ALA A 220 10.83 20.07 -11.42
N LYS A 221 10.60 21.00 -12.37
CA LYS A 221 9.32 21.73 -12.46
C LYS A 221 8.18 20.81 -12.86
N GLY A 222 8.42 19.89 -13.79
CA GLY A 222 7.46 18.87 -14.17
C GLY A 222 7.11 17.96 -12.99
N ALA A 223 8.12 17.51 -12.26
CA ALA A 223 7.93 16.69 -11.07
C ALA A 223 7.09 17.41 -10.00
N ILE A 224 7.37 18.68 -9.71
CA ILE A 224 6.60 19.47 -8.75
C ILE A 224 5.14 19.65 -9.23
N ALA A 225 4.93 19.96 -10.51
CA ALA A 225 3.59 20.10 -11.07
C ALA A 225 2.79 18.80 -10.99
N GLY A 226 3.43 17.67 -11.32
CA GLY A 226 2.83 16.34 -11.20
C GLY A 226 2.47 16.00 -9.77
N LEU A 227 3.39 16.20 -8.83
CA LEU A 227 3.18 15.93 -7.41
C LEU A 227 2.00 16.75 -6.84
N ILE A 228 1.95 18.04 -7.11
CA ILE A 228 0.86 18.90 -6.65
C ILE A 228 -0.46 18.50 -7.31
N GLY A 229 -0.47 18.32 -8.62
CA GLY A 229 -1.68 17.97 -9.36
C GLY A 229 -2.22 16.58 -8.98
N GLY A 230 -1.34 15.60 -8.82
CA GLY A 230 -1.70 14.26 -8.32
C GLY A 230 -2.29 14.33 -6.92
N GLY A 231 -1.62 15.01 -5.99
CA GLY A 231 -2.07 15.15 -4.61
C GLY A 231 -3.43 15.87 -4.51
N VAL A 232 -3.60 16.98 -5.20
CA VAL A 232 -4.89 17.70 -5.26
C VAL A 232 -5.98 16.79 -5.84
N THR A 233 -5.67 16.01 -6.88
CA THR A 233 -6.64 15.11 -7.48
C THR A 233 -7.05 13.99 -6.53
N VAL A 234 -6.12 13.38 -5.75
CA VAL A 234 -6.48 12.38 -4.72
C VAL A 234 -7.49 12.97 -3.74
N VAL A 235 -7.17 14.13 -3.16
CA VAL A 235 -8.04 14.77 -2.17
C VAL A 235 -9.40 15.15 -2.77
N ALA A 236 -9.41 15.77 -3.94
CA ALA A 236 -10.64 16.19 -4.60
C ALA A 236 -11.52 14.99 -4.96
N TRP A 237 -10.94 13.98 -5.59
CA TRP A 237 -11.67 12.78 -6.03
C TRP A 237 -12.28 12.00 -4.87
N HIS A 238 -11.50 11.80 -3.81
CA HIS A 238 -11.97 11.11 -2.60
C HIS A 238 -13.18 11.77 -1.96
N ASN A 239 -13.27 13.11 -2.02
CA ASN A 239 -14.35 13.87 -1.41
C ASN A 239 -15.57 14.09 -2.34
N ILE A 240 -15.51 13.67 -3.61
CA ILE A 240 -16.64 13.74 -4.52
C ILE A 240 -17.40 12.41 -4.48
N PRO A 241 -18.66 12.39 -4.00
CA PRO A 241 -19.39 11.14 -3.92
C PRO A 241 -19.75 10.60 -5.32
N ALA A 242 -19.76 9.27 -5.45
CA ALA A 242 -20.11 8.58 -6.69
C ALA A 242 -21.55 8.89 -7.18
N THR A 243 -22.39 9.44 -6.30
CA THR A 243 -23.74 9.93 -6.65
C THR A 243 -23.74 11.12 -7.60
N VAL A 244 -22.67 11.91 -7.65
CA VAL A 244 -22.51 13.03 -8.59
C VAL A 244 -22.33 12.51 -10.02
N ALA A 245 -21.44 11.53 -10.19
CA ALA A 245 -21.28 10.77 -11.43
C ALA A 245 -20.64 9.41 -11.14
N PRO A 246 -21.03 8.32 -11.83
CA PRO A 246 -20.52 6.97 -11.59
C PRO A 246 -19.00 6.85 -11.69
N ILE A 247 -18.36 7.75 -12.46
CA ILE A 247 -16.90 7.76 -12.61
C ILE A 247 -16.17 8.05 -11.29
N PHE A 248 -16.77 8.83 -10.38
CA PHE A 248 -16.20 9.10 -9.05
C PHE A 248 -16.23 7.90 -8.11
N GLY A 249 -16.88 6.80 -8.51
CA GLY A 249 -16.75 5.50 -7.84
C GLY A 249 -15.44 4.75 -8.18
N VAL A 250 -14.66 5.23 -9.15
CA VAL A 250 -13.34 4.68 -9.44
C VAL A 250 -12.38 5.11 -8.34
N TYR A 251 -11.56 4.16 -7.89
CA TYR A 251 -10.55 4.40 -6.86
C TYR A 251 -9.61 5.56 -7.25
N GLU A 252 -9.49 6.54 -6.36
CA GLU A 252 -8.82 7.83 -6.60
C GLU A 252 -7.37 7.73 -7.08
N ILE A 253 -6.70 6.62 -6.81
CA ILE A 253 -5.33 6.41 -7.29
C ILE A 253 -5.23 6.49 -8.82
N LEU A 254 -6.22 5.97 -9.54
CA LEU A 254 -6.15 5.89 -11.01
C LEU A 254 -6.21 7.28 -11.66
N PRO A 255 -7.26 8.11 -11.44
CA PRO A 255 -7.31 9.44 -12.01
C PRO A 255 -6.15 10.32 -11.54
N ALA A 256 -5.76 10.24 -10.29
CA ALA A 256 -4.67 11.03 -9.74
C ALA A 256 -3.30 10.63 -10.33
N PHE A 257 -3.06 9.33 -10.56
CA PHE A 257 -1.86 8.84 -11.23
C PHE A 257 -1.74 9.38 -12.65
N ILE A 258 -2.86 9.37 -13.39
CA ILE A 258 -2.92 9.90 -14.75
C ILE A 258 -2.68 11.42 -14.76
N VAL A 259 -3.32 12.16 -13.87
CA VAL A 259 -3.14 13.62 -13.77
C VAL A 259 -1.69 13.95 -13.42
N CYS A 260 -1.10 13.26 -12.43
CA CYS A 260 0.31 13.43 -12.07
C CYS A 260 1.23 13.18 -13.28
N LEU A 261 1.03 12.07 -13.99
CA LEU A 261 1.83 11.70 -15.16
C LEU A 261 1.71 12.76 -16.26
N VAL A 262 0.49 13.14 -16.60
CA VAL A 262 0.22 14.13 -17.66
C VAL A 262 0.84 15.48 -17.32
N LEU A 263 0.63 15.99 -16.11
CA LEU A 263 1.20 17.26 -15.69
C LEU A 263 2.72 17.23 -15.64
N ALA A 264 3.30 16.16 -15.11
CA ALA A 264 4.76 16.00 -15.07
C ALA A 264 5.35 16.00 -16.49
N VAL A 265 4.73 15.29 -17.42
CA VAL A 265 5.19 15.23 -18.82
C VAL A 265 4.99 16.57 -19.53
N VAL A 266 3.81 17.16 -19.47
CA VAL A 266 3.50 18.42 -20.18
C VAL A 266 4.38 19.55 -19.69
N VAL A 267 4.50 19.73 -18.37
CA VAL A 267 5.34 20.80 -17.79
C VAL A 267 6.82 20.56 -18.10
N SER A 268 7.29 19.30 -18.07
CA SER A 268 8.67 18.99 -18.47
C SER A 268 8.95 19.25 -19.95
N LEU A 269 7.98 19.04 -20.83
CA LEU A 269 8.12 19.36 -22.27
C LEU A 269 8.14 20.86 -22.51
N LEU A 270 7.39 21.63 -21.74
CA LEU A 270 7.35 23.10 -21.82
C LEU A 270 8.56 23.76 -21.16
N ASP A 271 9.23 23.08 -20.24
CA ASP A 271 10.41 23.60 -19.56
C ASP A 271 11.65 23.55 -20.48
N LYS A 272 12.11 24.73 -20.85
CA LYS A 272 13.30 24.90 -21.71
C LYS A 272 14.60 24.67 -20.95
N ASN A 273 14.59 24.80 -19.63
CA ASN A 273 15.76 24.65 -18.77
C ASN A 273 15.88 23.21 -18.29
N LYS A 274 16.43 22.34 -19.12
CA LYS A 274 16.77 20.97 -18.71
C LYS A 274 18.08 20.97 -17.99
N ASP A 275 18.11 20.33 -16.82
CA ASP A 275 19.31 20.21 -16.01
C ASP A 275 20.29 19.22 -16.69
N PRO A 276 21.50 19.68 -17.09
CA PRO A 276 22.49 18.81 -17.73
C PRO A 276 22.96 17.67 -16.81
N GLU A 277 22.97 17.90 -15.50
CA GLU A 277 23.41 16.93 -14.50
C GLU A 277 22.42 15.77 -14.42
N MET A 278 21.10 16.04 -14.39
CA MET A 278 20.07 15.00 -14.44
C MET A 278 20.14 14.16 -15.71
N ILE A 279 20.45 14.80 -16.86
CA ILE A 279 20.58 14.08 -18.12
C ILE A 279 21.82 13.17 -18.09
N ALA A 280 22.93 13.65 -17.58
CA ALA A 280 24.16 12.87 -17.45
C ALA A 280 23.99 11.68 -16.50
N GLU A 281 23.31 11.86 -15.37
CA GLU A 281 22.98 10.78 -14.46
C GLU A 281 22.09 9.71 -15.11
N PHE A 282 21.07 10.12 -15.84
CA PHE A 282 20.19 9.20 -16.58
C PHE A 282 20.96 8.38 -17.62
N GLU A 283 21.87 9.02 -18.36
CA GLU A 283 22.71 8.34 -19.37
C GLU A 283 23.75 7.41 -18.73
N ALA A 284 24.29 7.79 -17.57
CA ALA A 284 25.19 6.92 -16.81
C ALA A 284 24.44 5.68 -16.29
N PHE A 285 23.21 5.85 -15.80
CA PHE A 285 22.36 4.74 -15.36
C PHE A 285 22.07 3.75 -16.51
N LYS A 286 21.71 4.27 -17.69
CA LYS A 286 21.45 3.41 -18.86
C LYS A 286 22.68 2.58 -19.30
N LYS A 287 23.87 3.13 -19.21
CA LYS A 287 25.11 2.40 -19.51
C LYS A 287 25.45 1.29 -18.51
N MET A 288 24.85 1.30 -17.32
CA MET A 288 25.00 0.23 -16.33
C MET A 288 24.04 -0.96 -16.57
N GLU A 289 23.01 -0.77 -17.39
CA GLU A 289 22.07 -1.84 -17.78
C GLU A 289 22.58 -2.70 -18.94
N ASP A 290 23.43 -2.16 -19.80
CA ASP A 290 24.09 -2.89 -20.91
C ASP A 290 25.36 -3.61 -20.41
#